data_275f27bab1e77e1e18cd02f7ab7c78cb
#
_entry.id   275f27bab1e77e1e18cd02f7ab7c78cb
#
_cell.length_a   1.000
_cell.length_b   1.000
_cell.length_c   1.000
_cell.angle_alpha   90.00
_cell.angle_beta   90.00
_cell.angle_gamma   90.00
#
_symmetry.space_group_name_H-M   'P 1'
#
loop_
_entity.id
_entity.type
_entity.pdbx_description
1 polymer ?
#
loop_
_entity_poly.entity_id
_entity_poly.type
_entity_poly.pdbx_seq_one_letter_code
_entity_poly.pdbx_strand_id
1 'polypeptide(L)'
;MSRNLVVVGTQWGDEGKGKVVDLLTDEVKGVVRFQGGHNAGHTLVIEGRKQVLRLIPSGILRDDVTCYIGNGVVLSPQALLSEIAELEAAGVDVRNRLRISYACSLILPYHIALDQAREQARGDARIGTTGRGIGPAYEDKVARRGLRLEDLYVPDQLAERVREAAELHNFLLENYYHAPRIDGAKMLDELQAQGEQIRPMVHDVAGLLADSLARGESLMFEGAQGALLDIDHGTYPFVTSSNCVAGAAAAGSGIGPGNLHFVLGIAKAYTTRVGSGPFPTELHDDIGKRLAERGHEFGSVTGRPRRCGWFDAVAMRRSIELNGVTALCLTKLDVLDGLDTVRICTHYDMTTPKGNIKRLERLPTGAGAVARCQAVYEEMPGWKENTRGARRWEDLPENARRYVERLAELSGAPIDIISTGPDREETIVLRHPGRKEG
;
A
#
# COMPACT_ATOMS: atom_id res chain seq x y z
N MET A 1 13.98 -20.03 15.66
CA MET A 1 13.96 -18.56 15.76
C MET A 1 12.71 -18.08 15.05
N SER A 2 11.94 -17.20 15.66
CA SER A 2 10.78 -16.54 15.06
C SER A 2 11.19 -15.79 13.80
N ARG A 3 10.30 -15.69 12.82
CA ARG A 3 10.58 -15.09 11.52
C ARG A 3 9.68 -13.87 11.32
N ASN A 4 10.29 -12.70 11.20
CA ASN A 4 9.53 -11.50 10.87
C ASN A 4 9.18 -11.46 9.38
N LEU A 5 7.97 -11.00 9.08
CA LEU A 5 7.41 -10.91 7.74
C LEU A 5 7.29 -9.45 7.31
N VAL A 6 7.62 -9.14 6.07
CA VAL A 6 7.28 -7.86 5.43
C VAL A 6 6.33 -8.14 4.29
N VAL A 7 5.15 -7.55 4.32
CA VAL A 7 4.13 -7.69 3.27
C VAL A 7 4.06 -6.41 2.46
N VAL A 8 4.43 -6.47 1.18
CA VAL A 8 4.47 -5.31 0.29
C VAL A 8 3.70 -5.56 -1.00
N GLY A 9 3.09 -4.52 -1.56
CA GLY A 9 2.56 -4.56 -2.92
C GLY A 9 3.70 -4.47 -3.95
N THR A 10 3.64 -5.28 -5.00
CA THR A 10 4.69 -5.33 -6.02
C THR A 10 4.32 -4.60 -7.31
N GLN A 11 3.11 -4.09 -7.43
CA GLN A 11 2.59 -3.38 -8.60
C GLN A 11 2.28 -1.92 -8.25
N TRP A 12 1.19 -1.34 -8.75
CA TRP A 12 0.74 0.03 -8.46
C TRP A 12 -0.30 0.10 -7.34
N GLY A 13 -0.21 -0.75 -6.33
CA GLY A 13 -1.16 -0.81 -5.22
C GLY A 13 -2.42 -1.63 -5.55
N ASP A 14 -3.31 -1.73 -4.56
CA ASP A 14 -4.58 -2.47 -4.67
C ASP A 14 -4.44 -3.96 -5.00
N GLU A 15 -3.29 -4.57 -4.69
CA GLU A 15 -3.01 -5.99 -4.95
C GLU A 15 -3.79 -6.95 -4.05
N GLY A 16 -4.50 -6.45 -3.03
CA GLY A 16 -5.26 -7.29 -2.08
C GLY A 16 -4.47 -7.69 -0.84
N LYS A 17 -3.52 -6.83 -0.40
CA LYS A 17 -2.67 -7.05 0.78
C LYS A 17 -3.44 -7.38 2.05
N GLY A 18 -4.55 -6.69 2.32
CA GLY A 18 -5.30 -6.85 3.57
C GLY A 18 -5.70 -8.30 3.85
N LYS A 19 -6.27 -9.02 2.88
CA LYS A 19 -6.62 -10.44 3.02
C LYS A 19 -5.42 -11.30 3.42
N VAL A 20 -4.27 -11.05 2.81
CA VAL A 20 -3.05 -11.84 3.05
C VAL A 20 -2.46 -11.53 4.42
N VAL A 21 -2.50 -10.25 4.82
CA VAL A 21 -2.10 -9.85 6.18
C VAL A 21 -2.99 -10.55 7.21
N ASP A 22 -4.32 -10.52 7.05
CA ASP A 22 -5.25 -11.21 7.94
C ASP A 22 -4.97 -12.72 8.00
N LEU A 23 -4.74 -13.36 6.85
CA LEU A 23 -4.42 -14.80 6.77
C LEU A 23 -3.17 -15.16 7.59
N LEU A 24 -2.13 -14.31 7.56
CA LEU A 24 -0.84 -14.58 8.19
C LEU A 24 -0.74 -14.02 9.63
N THR A 25 -1.76 -13.29 10.09
CA THR A 25 -1.74 -12.65 11.41
C THR A 25 -1.71 -13.66 12.56
N ASP A 26 -2.25 -14.87 12.37
CA ASP A 26 -2.25 -15.94 13.40
C ASP A 26 -0.82 -16.39 13.77
N GLU A 27 0.18 -16.11 12.96
CA GLU A 27 1.59 -16.51 13.16
C GLU A 27 2.45 -15.43 13.83
N VAL A 28 1.87 -14.25 14.15
CA VAL A 28 2.64 -13.11 14.67
C VAL A 28 1.99 -12.53 15.93
N LYS A 29 2.81 -11.88 16.77
CA LYS A 29 2.35 -11.18 17.98
C LYS A 29 2.08 -9.71 17.75
N GLY A 30 2.55 -9.15 16.63
CA GLY A 30 2.32 -7.75 16.30
C GLY A 30 2.28 -7.48 14.81
N VAL A 31 1.43 -6.52 14.41
CA VAL A 31 1.34 -6.02 13.03
C VAL A 31 1.66 -4.53 13.01
N VAL A 32 2.59 -4.14 12.16
CA VAL A 32 3.19 -2.79 12.12
C VAL A 32 2.93 -2.11 10.78
N ARG A 33 2.21 -0.99 10.77
CA ARG A 33 2.18 -0.05 9.64
C ARG A 33 3.39 0.87 9.73
N PHE A 34 4.17 0.94 8.69
CA PHE A 34 5.45 1.64 8.71
C PHE A 34 5.52 2.85 7.76
N GLN A 35 4.54 3.05 6.86
CA GLN A 35 4.53 4.15 5.91
C GLN A 35 3.11 4.47 5.39
N GLY A 36 2.99 5.58 4.60
CA GLY A 36 1.73 6.04 4.07
C GLY A 36 0.90 6.77 5.12
N GLY A 37 -0.39 6.77 4.93
CA GLY A 37 -1.36 7.37 5.82
C GLY A 37 -2.75 6.78 5.56
N HIS A 38 -3.80 7.54 5.83
CA HIS A 38 -5.19 7.11 5.61
C HIS A 38 -5.63 7.13 4.13
N ASN A 39 -4.69 7.27 3.19
CA ASN A 39 -4.90 7.08 1.75
C ASN A 39 -4.93 5.59 1.34
N ALA A 40 -4.52 4.67 2.20
CA ALA A 40 -4.69 3.24 1.99
C ALA A 40 -6.15 2.81 2.20
N GLY A 41 -6.53 1.66 1.65
CA GLY A 41 -7.83 1.03 1.86
C GLY A 41 -7.65 -0.49 1.80
N HIS A 42 -7.46 -1.12 2.96
CA HIS A 42 -7.36 -2.57 3.09
C HIS A 42 -8.73 -3.15 3.37
N THR A 43 -9.32 -3.76 2.36
CA THR A 43 -10.62 -4.42 2.50
C THR A 43 -10.42 -5.84 2.99
N LEU A 44 -11.09 -6.18 4.07
CA LEU A 44 -11.14 -7.50 4.68
C LEU A 44 -12.58 -8.02 4.64
N VAL A 45 -12.74 -9.32 4.46
CA VAL A 45 -14.04 -9.99 4.58
C VAL A 45 -13.88 -11.04 5.67
N ILE A 46 -14.52 -10.82 6.81
CA ILE A 46 -14.49 -11.71 7.96
C ILE A 46 -15.92 -12.14 8.26
N GLU A 47 -16.18 -13.44 8.24
CA GLU A 47 -17.52 -14.01 8.44
C GLU A 47 -18.62 -13.35 7.60
N GLY A 48 -18.27 -13.03 6.33
CA GLY A 48 -19.17 -12.37 5.39
C GLY A 48 -19.35 -10.86 5.59
N ARG A 49 -18.76 -10.26 6.62
CA ARG A 49 -18.79 -8.81 6.87
C ARG A 49 -17.58 -8.13 6.25
N LYS A 50 -17.83 -7.09 5.49
CA LYS A 50 -16.79 -6.29 4.84
C LYS A 50 -16.34 -5.17 5.79
N GLN A 51 -15.04 -5.16 6.15
CA GLN A 51 -14.39 -4.09 6.89
C GLN A 51 -13.32 -3.42 6.04
N VAL A 52 -13.26 -2.10 6.03
CA VAL A 52 -12.24 -1.32 5.31
C VAL A 52 -11.36 -0.60 6.31
N LEU A 53 -10.09 -0.99 6.39
CA LEU A 53 -9.07 -0.34 7.21
C LEU A 53 -8.25 0.64 6.36
N ARG A 54 -7.96 1.82 6.93
CA ARG A 54 -7.27 2.91 6.21
C ARG A 54 -5.90 3.19 6.82
N LEU A 55 -5.84 3.34 8.14
CA LEU A 55 -4.66 3.73 8.90
C LEU A 55 -4.24 2.64 9.89
N ILE A 56 -5.22 2.04 10.57
CA ILE A 56 -5.00 0.99 11.57
C ILE A 56 -4.56 -0.30 10.88
N PRO A 57 -3.52 -1.00 11.41
CA PRO A 57 -3.07 -2.28 10.84
C PRO A 57 -4.16 -3.35 10.80
N SER A 58 -4.11 -4.21 9.78
CA SER A 58 -5.14 -5.25 9.55
C SER A 58 -5.24 -6.27 10.69
N GLY A 59 -4.17 -6.46 11.46
CA GLY A 59 -4.15 -7.33 12.64
C GLY A 59 -5.09 -6.91 13.78
N ILE A 60 -5.66 -5.69 13.75
CA ILE A 60 -6.58 -5.20 14.79
C ILE A 60 -7.84 -6.05 14.93
N LEU A 61 -8.20 -6.79 13.88
CA LEU A 61 -9.36 -7.68 13.86
C LEU A 61 -9.10 -9.03 14.55
N ARG A 62 -7.89 -9.23 15.13
CA ARG A 62 -7.49 -10.42 15.90
C ARG A 62 -7.23 -10.04 17.34
N ASP A 63 -7.90 -10.66 18.29
CA ASP A 63 -7.92 -10.26 19.70
C ASP A 63 -6.58 -10.41 20.44
N ASP A 64 -5.72 -11.32 19.98
CA ASP A 64 -4.42 -11.63 20.59
C ASP A 64 -3.21 -10.92 19.95
N VAL A 65 -3.46 -9.97 19.04
CA VAL A 65 -2.43 -9.26 18.28
C VAL A 65 -2.38 -7.79 18.66
N THR A 66 -1.16 -7.30 18.91
CA THR A 66 -0.91 -5.88 19.11
C THR A 66 -0.65 -5.19 17.76
N CYS A 67 -1.28 -4.05 17.53
CA CYS A 67 -1.12 -3.25 16.33
C CYS A 67 -0.27 -2.01 16.59
N TYR A 68 0.66 -1.73 15.68
CA TYR A 68 1.58 -0.62 15.80
C TYR A 68 1.50 0.32 14.60
N ILE A 69 1.46 1.63 14.85
CA ILE A 69 1.65 2.67 13.83
C ILE A 69 3.05 3.26 14.05
N GLY A 70 3.95 2.96 13.13
CA GLY A 70 5.35 3.39 13.19
C GLY A 70 5.56 4.84 12.77
N ASN A 71 6.71 5.39 13.09
CA ASN A 71 7.12 6.78 12.84
C ASN A 71 7.16 7.18 11.35
N GLY A 72 7.17 6.20 10.43
CA GLY A 72 7.13 6.47 8.99
C GLY A 72 5.75 6.87 8.47
N VAL A 73 4.69 6.63 9.23
CA VAL A 73 3.31 6.99 8.89
C VAL A 73 3.09 8.49 9.07
N VAL A 74 2.31 9.11 8.17
CA VAL A 74 1.73 10.43 8.38
C VAL A 74 0.30 10.25 8.87
N LEU A 75 -0.01 10.79 10.04
CA LEU A 75 -1.19 10.49 10.82
C LEU A 75 -2.15 11.67 10.86
N SER A 76 -3.38 11.50 10.39
CA SER A 76 -4.48 12.43 10.64
C SER A 76 -5.18 12.05 11.94
N PRO A 77 -5.13 12.88 13.00
CA PRO A 77 -5.82 12.60 14.25
C PRO A 77 -7.32 12.37 14.06
N GLN A 78 -7.97 13.22 13.27
CA GLN A 78 -9.39 13.11 12.96
C GLN A 78 -9.73 11.79 12.24
N ALA A 79 -8.96 11.41 11.22
CA ALA A 79 -9.21 10.17 10.47
C ALA A 79 -8.97 8.93 11.35
N LEU A 80 -7.97 8.96 12.22
CA LEU A 80 -7.70 7.89 13.18
C LEU A 80 -8.86 7.70 14.15
N LEU A 81 -9.33 8.78 14.79
CA LEU A 81 -10.43 8.71 15.75
C LEU A 81 -11.73 8.25 15.10
N SER A 82 -11.99 8.66 13.85
CA SER A 82 -13.15 8.19 13.10
C SER A 82 -13.05 6.67 12.82
N GLU A 83 -11.87 6.19 12.42
CA GLU A 83 -11.65 4.76 12.15
C GLU A 83 -11.74 3.92 13.45
N ILE A 84 -11.22 4.43 14.57
CA ILE A 84 -11.39 3.81 15.91
C ILE A 84 -12.87 3.68 16.25
N ALA A 85 -13.66 4.76 16.12
CA ALA A 85 -15.08 4.73 16.42
C ALA A 85 -15.87 3.75 15.54
N GLU A 86 -15.55 3.66 14.23
CA GLU A 86 -16.13 2.67 13.31
C GLU A 86 -15.84 1.23 13.78
N LEU A 87 -14.62 0.94 14.22
CA LEU A 87 -14.21 -0.39 14.69
C LEU A 87 -14.79 -0.74 16.06
N GLU A 88 -14.79 0.20 16.99
CA GLU A 88 -15.40 0.00 18.33
C GLU A 88 -16.91 -0.22 18.24
N ALA A 89 -17.60 0.49 17.33
CA ALA A 89 -19.02 0.24 17.04
C ALA A 89 -19.27 -1.16 16.44
N ALA A 90 -18.27 -1.75 15.78
CA ALA A 90 -18.31 -3.14 15.29
C ALA A 90 -17.87 -4.17 16.37
N GLY A 91 -17.58 -3.74 17.60
CA GLY A 91 -17.20 -4.61 18.71
C GLY A 91 -15.70 -4.93 18.82
N VAL A 92 -14.84 -4.22 18.07
CA VAL A 92 -13.39 -4.45 18.09
C VAL A 92 -12.75 -3.64 19.22
N ASP A 93 -11.98 -4.29 20.09
CA ASP A 93 -11.18 -3.61 21.11
C ASP A 93 -9.93 -2.98 20.49
N VAL A 94 -10.02 -1.70 20.12
CA VAL A 94 -8.94 -0.98 19.44
C VAL A 94 -7.98 -0.37 20.45
N ARG A 95 -8.46 0.39 21.42
CA ARG A 95 -7.63 1.25 22.28
C ARG A 95 -6.63 0.47 23.13
N ASN A 96 -7.02 -0.71 23.60
CA ASN A 96 -6.14 -1.56 24.40
C ASN A 96 -5.02 -2.24 23.58
N ARG A 97 -5.18 -2.34 22.26
CA ARG A 97 -4.24 -3.07 21.40
C ARG A 97 -3.51 -2.22 20.36
N LEU A 98 -3.89 -0.96 20.20
CA LEU A 98 -3.21 -0.04 19.28
C LEU A 98 -2.09 0.72 20.02
N ARG A 99 -0.91 0.79 19.40
CA ARG A 99 0.26 1.56 19.86
C ARG A 99 0.72 2.47 18.73
N ILE A 100 0.86 3.76 19.00
CA ILE A 100 1.16 4.78 18.00
C ILE A 100 2.45 5.47 18.36
N SER A 101 3.39 5.55 17.42
CA SER A 101 4.66 6.24 17.66
C SER A 101 4.42 7.74 17.89
N TYR A 102 4.95 8.27 18.97
CA TYR A 102 4.97 9.70 19.24
C TYR A 102 5.68 10.50 18.14
N ALA A 103 6.57 9.87 17.36
CA ALA A 103 7.31 10.50 16.26
C ALA A 103 6.55 10.53 14.91
N CYS A 104 5.28 10.09 14.84
CA CYS A 104 4.46 10.23 13.65
C CYS A 104 4.26 11.70 13.30
N SER A 105 4.49 12.07 12.04
CA SER A 105 4.14 13.41 11.53
C SER A 105 2.64 13.53 11.35
N LEU A 106 2.08 14.68 11.71
CA LEU A 106 0.63 14.91 11.64
C LEU A 106 0.21 15.42 10.26
N ILE A 107 -0.95 14.95 9.81
CA ILE A 107 -1.69 15.55 8.71
C ILE A 107 -2.70 16.52 9.31
N LEU A 108 -2.59 17.78 8.96
CA LEU A 108 -3.40 18.87 9.47
C LEU A 108 -4.29 19.46 8.36
N PRO A 109 -5.34 20.24 8.71
CA PRO A 109 -6.28 20.79 7.74
C PRO A 109 -5.64 21.52 6.56
N TYR A 110 -4.55 22.27 6.80
CA TYR A 110 -3.85 22.99 5.72
C TYR A 110 -3.14 22.04 4.74
N HIS A 111 -2.71 20.83 5.17
CA HIS A 111 -2.15 19.85 4.25
C HIS A 111 -3.20 19.34 3.26
N ILE A 112 -4.43 19.11 3.76
CA ILE A 112 -5.56 18.68 2.93
C ILE A 112 -5.92 19.78 1.93
N ALA A 113 -6.03 21.04 2.41
CA ALA A 113 -6.34 22.19 1.56
C ALA A 113 -5.27 22.40 0.47
N LEU A 114 -3.97 22.27 0.82
CA LEU A 114 -2.88 22.38 -0.15
C LEU A 114 -2.88 21.26 -1.18
N ASP A 115 -3.14 20.00 -0.77
CA ASP A 115 -3.22 18.86 -1.69
C ASP A 115 -4.31 19.09 -2.74
N GLN A 116 -5.50 19.50 -2.30
CA GLN A 116 -6.62 19.84 -3.17
C GLN A 116 -6.34 21.04 -4.09
N ALA A 117 -5.79 22.11 -3.55
CA ALA A 117 -5.45 23.32 -4.31
C ALA A 117 -4.38 23.04 -5.39
N ARG A 118 -3.37 22.22 -5.08
CA ARG A 118 -2.33 21.79 -6.02
C ARG A 118 -2.90 20.95 -7.17
N GLU A 119 -3.77 20.00 -6.88
CA GLU A 119 -4.43 19.18 -7.91
C GLU A 119 -5.34 20.05 -8.80
N GLN A 120 -6.09 20.99 -8.20
CA GLN A 120 -6.92 21.92 -8.95
C GLN A 120 -6.08 22.82 -9.88
N ALA A 121 -4.99 23.38 -9.37
CA ALA A 121 -4.11 24.26 -10.16
C ALA A 121 -3.42 23.54 -11.33
N ARG A 122 -3.19 22.24 -11.23
CA ARG A 122 -2.59 21.43 -12.31
C ARG A 122 -3.56 21.08 -13.44
N GLY A 123 -4.86 21.17 -13.26
CA GLY A 123 -5.85 20.86 -14.28
C GLY A 123 -5.66 19.45 -14.86
N ASP A 124 -5.42 19.36 -16.18
CA ASP A 124 -5.21 18.07 -16.87
C ASP A 124 -3.86 17.40 -16.53
N ALA A 125 -2.89 18.16 -16.00
CA ALA A 125 -1.58 17.65 -15.58
C ALA A 125 -1.57 17.12 -14.12
N ARG A 126 -2.75 16.96 -13.51
CA ARG A 126 -2.88 16.44 -12.14
C ARG A 126 -2.25 15.05 -11.98
N ILE A 127 -1.68 14.80 -10.80
CA ILE A 127 -1.12 13.51 -10.43
C ILE A 127 -2.24 12.50 -10.17
N GLY A 128 -3.40 12.96 -9.71
CA GLY A 128 -4.52 12.13 -9.29
C GLY A 128 -4.39 11.69 -7.84
N THR A 129 -3.97 12.58 -6.94
CA THR A 129 -3.85 12.30 -5.51
C THR A 129 -5.21 11.95 -4.90
N THR A 130 -5.20 11.47 -3.65
CA THR A 130 -6.44 11.22 -2.90
C THR A 130 -7.03 12.49 -2.28
N GLY A 131 -6.35 13.63 -2.36
CA GLY A 131 -6.77 14.89 -1.75
C GLY A 131 -6.78 14.88 -0.22
N ARG A 132 -6.00 14.00 0.41
CA ARG A 132 -5.98 13.76 1.87
C ARG A 132 -4.78 14.38 2.58
N GLY A 133 -4.01 15.21 1.89
CA GLY A 133 -2.88 15.91 2.48
C GLY A 133 -1.64 15.05 2.73
N ILE A 134 -1.55 13.86 2.17
CA ILE A 134 -0.42 12.94 2.37
C ILE A 134 0.89 13.57 1.87
N GLY A 135 0.90 14.06 0.63
CA GLY A 135 2.08 14.67 0.02
C GLY A 135 2.58 15.89 0.80
N PRO A 136 1.76 16.90 1.05
CA PRO A 136 2.13 18.07 1.86
C PRO A 136 2.63 17.72 3.27
N ALA A 137 2.08 16.69 3.93
CA ALA A 137 2.56 16.25 5.24
C ALA A 137 3.96 15.62 5.18
N TYR A 138 4.27 14.81 4.16
CA TYR A 138 5.63 14.32 3.93
C TYR A 138 6.60 15.44 3.55
N GLU A 139 6.18 16.42 2.77
CA GLU A 139 6.96 17.61 2.46
C GLU A 139 7.37 18.35 3.74
N ASP A 140 6.42 18.61 4.64
CA ASP A 140 6.68 19.27 5.91
C ASP A 140 7.57 18.44 6.85
N LYS A 141 7.39 17.11 6.86
CA LYS A 141 8.27 16.20 7.59
C LYS A 141 9.73 16.33 7.16
N VAL A 142 9.98 16.29 5.83
CA VAL A 142 11.35 16.40 5.27
C VAL A 142 11.92 17.80 5.44
N ALA A 143 11.08 18.84 5.34
CA ALA A 143 11.45 20.23 5.61
C ALA A 143 11.68 20.52 7.11
N ARG A 144 11.38 19.59 8.01
CA ARG A 144 11.54 19.69 9.47
C ARG A 144 10.69 20.79 10.11
N ARG A 145 9.56 21.14 9.48
CA ARG A 145 8.57 22.10 9.99
C ARG A 145 7.24 21.44 10.39
N GLY A 146 7.05 20.15 10.00
CA GLY A 146 5.85 19.41 10.34
C GLY A 146 5.72 19.16 11.85
N LEU A 147 4.48 19.23 12.35
CA LEU A 147 4.17 18.81 13.70
C LEU A 147 4.18 17.28 13.81
N ARG A 148 4.68 16.77 14.94
CA ARG A 148 4.63 15.36 15.31
C ARG A 148 3.58 15.13 16.37
N LEU A 149 3.21 13.88 16.58
CA LEU A 149 2.24 13.51 17.62
C LEU A 149 2.71 13.91 19.03
N GLU A 150 4.01 13.83 19.31
CA GLU A 150 4.60 14.27 20.60
C GLU A 150 4.36 15.76 20.89
N ASP A 151 4.30 16.61 19.86
CA ASP A 151 4.10 18.06 20.03
C ASP A 151 2.73 18.39 20.66
N LEU A 152 1.73 17.52 20.49
CA LEU A 152 0.41 17.72 21.10
C LEU A 152 0.45 17.70 22.65
N TYR A 153 1.54 17.18 23.21
CA TYR A 153 1.71 17.01 24.66
C TYR A 153 2.67 18.02 25.29
N VAL A 154 3.08 19.05 24.51
CA VAL A 154 3.91 20.16 24.97
C VAL A 154 3.15 21.48 24.74
N PRO A 155 2.16 21.83 25.59
CA PRO A 155 1.20 22.93 25.36
C PRO A 155 1.86 24.27 25.07
N ASP A 156 2.94 24.59 25.79
CA ASP A 156 3.65 25.87 25.68
C ASP A 156 4.28 26.09 24.28
N GLN A 157 4.62 25.02 23.57
CA GLN A 157 5.22 25.07 22.24
C GLN A 157 4.18 24.80 21.14
N LEU A 158 3.14 24.07 21.43
CA LEU A 158 2.14 23.66 20.43
C LEU A 158 1.47 24.88 19.78
N ALA A 159 1.02 25.85 20.57
CA ALA A 159 0.33 27.04 20.07
C ALA A 159 1.22 27.85 19.11
N GLU A 160 2.51 28.02 19.45
CA GLU A 160 3.47 28.74 18.62
C GLU A 160 3.72 27.99 17.30
N ARG A 161 3.97 26.69 17.36
CA ARG A 161 4.23 25.86 16.15
C ARG A 161 3.02 25.78 15.23
N VAL A 162 1.80 25.70 15.80
CA VAL A 162 0.55 25.74 15.02
C VAL A 162 0.39 27.09 14.34
N ARG A 163 0.69 28.20 15.03
CA ARG A 163 0.63 29.56 14.47
C ARG A 163 1.61 29.70 13.30
N GLU A 164 2.88 29.34 13.47
CA GLU A 164 3.91 29.42 12.42
C GLU A 164 3.54 28.60 11.18
N ALA A 165 3.09 27.34 11.40
CA ALA A 165 2.67 26.48 10.31
C ALA A 165 1.44 27.04 9.58
N ALA A 166 0.44 27.55 10.33
CA ALA A 166 -0.76 28.14 9.74
C ALA A 166 -0.44 29.41 8.94
N GLU A 167 0.46 30.26 9.41
CA GLU A 167 0.89 31.48 8.68
C GLU A 167 1.50 31.11 7.32
N LEU A 168 2.47 30.21 7.28
CA LEU A 168 3.13 29.79 6.05
C LEU A 168 2.14 29.19 5.05
N HIS A 169 1.34 28.25 5.52
CA HIS A 169 0.44 27.52 4.61
C HIS A 169 -0.74 28.39 4.16
N ASN A 170 -1.25 29.29 5.03
CA ASN A 170 -2.26 30.26 4.64
C ASN A 170 -1.72 31.26 3.62
N PHE A 171 -0.44 31.68 3.73
CA PHE A 171 0.18 32.52 2.71
C PHE A 171 0.14 31.82 1.33
N LEU A 172 0.49 30.55 1.27
CA LEU A 172 0.45 29.76 0.01
C LEU A 172 -0.98 29.59 -0.50
N LEU A 173 -1.92 29.22 0.38
CA LEU A 173 -3.32 29.02 0.01
C LEU A 173 -3.92 30.30 -0.56
N GLU A 174 -3.77 31.42 0.12
CA GLU A 174 -4.39 32.69 -0.24
C GLU A 174 -3.72 33.34 -1.44
N ASN A 175 -2.38 33.51 -1.40
CA ASN A 175 -1.67 34.34 -2.38
C ASN A 175 -1.23 33.58 -3.64
N TYR A 176 -1.02 32.26 -3.54
CA TYR A 176 -0.57 31.48 -4.69
C TYR A 176 -1.69 30.65 -5.32
N TYR A 177 -2.49 29.99 -4.48
CA TYR A 177 -3.56 29.10 -4.95
C TYR A 177 -4.93 29.77 -4.99
N HIS A 178 -5.10 30.96 -4.43
CA HIS A 178 -6.39 31.66 -4.29
C HIS A 178 -7.47 30.80 -3.63
N ALA A 179 -7.05 30.02 -2.62
CA ALA A 179 -7.87 29.12 -1.84
C ALA A 179 -8.16 29.70 -0.44
N PRO A 180 -9.23 29.25 0.24
CA PRO A 180 -9.58 29.73 1.57
C PRO A 180 -8.48 29.46 2.60
N ARG A 181 -8.34 30.38 3.56
CA ARG A 181 -7.46 30.25 4.72
C ARG A 181 -7.99 29.18 5.69
N ILE A 182 -7.07 28.60 6.43
CA ILE A 182 -7.38 27.73 7.57
C ILE A 182 -7.36 28.56 8.86
N ASP A 183 -8.37 28.38 9.69
CA ASP A 183 -8.43 29.00 11.04
C ASP A 183 -7.46 28.27 11.97
N GLY A 184 -6.34 28.92 12.29
CA GLY A 184 -5.30 28.36 13.15
C GLY A 184 -5.74 28.17 14.60
N ALA A 185 -6.61 29.05 15.13
CA ALA A 185 -7.11 28.96 16.51
C ALA A 185 -8.04 27.74 16.66
N LYS A 186 -9.01 27.62 15.75
CA LYS A 186 -9.90 26.46 15.71
C LYS A 186 -9.11 25.15 15.54
N MET A 187 -8.09 25.16 14.66
CA MET A 187 -7.24 23.97 14.45
C MET A 187 -6.49 23.59 15.73
N LEU A 188 -5.99 24.57 16.49
CA LEU A 188 -5.32 24.33 17.78
C LEU A 188 -6.25 23.64 18.79
N ASP A 189 -7.46 24.18 18.97
CA ASP A 189 -8.46 23.63 19.89
C ASP A 189 -8.83 22.19 19.52
N GLU A 190 -9.06 21.94 18.23
CA GLU A 190 -9.37 20.59 17.72
C GLU A 190 -8.20 19.61 17.95
N LEU A 191 -6.96 20.04 17.71
CA LEU A 191 -5.77 19.21 17.92
C LEU A 191 -5.57 18.85 19.38
N GLN A 192 -5.79 19.80 20.31
CA GLN A 192 -5.70 19.52 21.74
C GLN A 192 -6.74 18.48 22.18
N ALA A 193 -8.00 18.66 21.76
CA ALA A 193 -9.07 17.71 22.07
C ALA A 193 -8.83 16.31 21.51
N GLN A 194 -8.33 16.22 20.26
CA GLN A 194 -7.99 14.97 19.61
C GLN A 194 -6.76 14.31 20.26
N GLY A 195 -5.76 15.11 20.63
CA GLY A 195 -4.55 14.66 21.33
C GLY A 195 -4.86 13.94 22.63
N GLU A 196 -5.77 14.48 23.44
CA GLU A 196 -6.19 13.84 24.71
C GLU A 196 -6.86 12.49 24.47
N GLN A 197 -7.67 12.35 23.42
CA GLN A 197 -8.30 11.07 23.08
C GLN A 197 -7.31 10.01 22.58
N ILE A 198 -6.23 10.44 21.93
CA ILE A 198 -5.19 9.56 21.38
C ILE A 198 -4.12 9.22 22.42
N ARG A 199 -3.91 10.08 23.42
CA ARG A 199 -2.83 9.97 24.44
C ARG A 199 -2.62 8.57 25.02
N PRO A 200 -3.67 7.79 25.40
CA PRO A 200 -3.48 6.45 25.98
C PRO A 200 -2.80 5.45 25.03
N MET A 201 -2.83 5.70 23.71
CA MET A 201 -2.28 4.82 22.70
C MET A 201 -0.87 5.24 22.23
N VAL A 202 -0.36 6.39 22.73
CA VAL A 202 0.94 6.95 22.27
C VAL A 202 2.08 6.33 23.07
N HIS A 203 3.06 5.77 22.35
CA HIS A 203 4.17 5.03 22.94
C HIS A 203 5.47 5.21 22.17
N ASP A 204 6.58 4.81 22.80
CA ASP A 204 7.84 4.51 22.10
C ASP A 204 7.69 3.18 21.33
N VAL A 205 7.14 3.25 20.13
CA VAL A 205 6.91 2.07 19.32
C VAL A 205 8.22 1.37 18.96
N ALA A 206 9.30 2.10 18.69
CA ALA A 206 10.59 1.49 18.38
C ALA A 206 11.13 0.67 19.57
N GLY A 207 11.01 1.20 20.79
CA GLY A 207 11.36 0.47 22.02
C GLY A 207 10.48 -0.77 22.23
N LEU A 208 9.15 -0.64 22.06
CA LEU A 208 8.23 -1.78 22.19
C LEU A 208 8.54 -2.89 21.18
N LEU A 209 8.88 -2.54 19.93
CA LEU A 209 9.25 -3.52 18.91
C LEU A 209 10.59 -4.18 19.22
N ALA A 210 11.57 -3.42 19.74
CA ALA A 210 12.86 -3.99 20.18
C ALA A 210 12.67 -5.00 21.32
N ASP A 211 11.81 -4.68 22.29
CA ASP A 211 11.48 -5.59 23.38
C ASP A 211 10.78 -6.87 22.89
N SER A 212 9.85 -6.73 21.93
CA SER A 212 9.16 -7.87 21.29
C SER A 212 10.16 -8.80 20.59
N LEU A 213 11.10 -8.22 19.83
CA LEU A 213 12.16 -8.97 19.16
C LEU A 213 13.10 -9.66 20.16
N ALA A 214 13.43 -9.00 21.28
CA ALA A 214 14.28 -9.57 22.34
C ALA A 214 13.59 -10.78 23.02
N ARG A 215 12.26 -10.78 23.12
CA ARG A 215 11.47 -11.94 23.60
C ARG A 215 11.35 -13.05 22.56
N GLY A 216 11.86 -12.86 21.33
CA GLY A 216 11.78 -13.83 20.26
C GLY A 216 10.39 -13.89 19.60
N GLU A 217 9.58 -12.89 19.74
CA GLU A 217 8.26 -12.79 19.10
C GLU A 217 8.39 -12.47 17.60
N SER A 218 7.45 -13.00 16.80
CA SER A 218 7.36 -12.68 15.38
C SER A 218 6.52 -11.43 15.16
N LEU A 219 6.99 -10.57 14.26
CA LEU A 219 6.31 -9.34 13.84
C LEU A 219 6.01 -9.39 12.35
N MET A 220 4.90 -8.77 11.93
CA MET A 220 4.57 -8.56 10.54
C MET A 220 4.53 -7.05 10.23
N PHE A 221 5.24 -6.65 9.17
CA PHE A 221 5.30 -5.27 8.68
C PHE A 221 4.38 -5.14 7.48
N GLU A 222 3.28 -4.43 7.67
CA GLU A 222 2.23 -4.23 6.67
C GLU A 222 2.48 -2.97 5.86
N GLY A 223 2.85 -3.13 4.58
CA GLY A 223 3.01 -2.04 3.64
C GLY A 223 1.68 -1.54 3.09
N ALA A 224 1.67 -0.29 2.66
CA ALA A 224 0.58 0.32 1.92
C ALA A 224 1.05 0.68 0.50
N GLN A 225 0.12 0.91 -0.42
CA GLN A 225 0.38 1.16 -1.84
C GLN A 225 1.16 -0.01 -2.48
N GLY A 226 2.03 0.25 -3.45
CA GLY A 226 2.85 -0.75 -4.13
C GLY A 226 4.19 -0.20 -4.57
N ALA A 227 5.17 -1.06 -4.85
CA ALA A 227 6.55 -0.68 -5.17
C ALA A 227 6.67 0.27 -6.36
N LEU A 228 5.77 0.17 -7.35
CA LEU A 228 5.78 1.06 -8.53
C LEU A 228 5.15 2.43 -8.24
N LEU A 229 4.61 2.64 -7.04
CA LEU A 229 4.18 3.94 -6.50
C LEU A 229 5.19 4.53 -5.50
N ASP A 230 6.32 3.89 -5.26
CA ASP A 230 7.37 4.38 -4.36
C ASP A 230 7.91 5.73 -4.85
N ILE A 231 8.14 6.68 -3.92
CA ILE A 231 8.58 8.04 -4.26
C ILE A 231 9.92 8.07 -5.02
N ASP A 232 10.84 7.16 -4.70
CA ASP A 232 12.18 7.12 -5.29
C ASP A 232 12.27 6.15 -6.47
N HIS A 233 11.58 5.02 -6.38
CA HIS A 233 11.74 3.89 -7.29
C HIS A 233 10.56 3.68 -8.26
N GLY A 234 9.45 4.35 -8.03
CA GLY A 234 8.24 4.24 -8.84
C GLY A 234 8.26 5.07 -10.12
N THR A 235 7.09 5.20 -10.73
CA THR A 235 6.89 5.95 -11.98
C THR A 235 6.74 7.46 -11.73
N TYR A 236 7.75 8.07 -11.09
CA TYR A 236 7.76 9.51 -10.74
C TYR A 236 7.48 10.39 -11.96
N PRO A 237 6.60 11.44 -11.88
CA PRO A 237 5.99 11.98 -10.66
C PRO A 237 4.65 11.32 -10.25
N PHE A 238 4.18 10.31 -10.98
CA PHE A 238 2.91 9.63 -10.72
C PHE A 238 3.09 8.53 -9.68
N VAL A 239 3.39 8.93 -8.44
CA VAL A 239 3.73 8.08 -7.29
C VAL A 239 3.05 8.62 -6.03
N THR A 240 3.10 7.83 -4.94
CA THR A 240 2.80 8.35 -3.59
C THR A 240 4.02 9.06 -3.01
N SER A 241 3.85 9.79 -1.93
CA SER A 241 4.92 10.58 -1.31
C SER A 241 5.70 9.81 -0.23
N SER A 242 5.51 8.50 -0.15
CA SER A 242 6.23 7.64 0.79
C SER A 242 7.04 6.56 0.08
N ASN A 243 8.05 6.03 0.78
CA ASN A 243 8.73 4.82 0.34
C ASN A 243 7.87 3.59 0.63
N CYS A 244 7.53 2.84 -0.44
CA CYS A 244 6.66 1.67 -0.39
C CYS A 244 7.42 0.34 -0.46
N VAL A 245 8.75 0.41 -0.59
CA VAL A 245 9.62 -0.77 -0.66
C VAL A 245 9.88 -1.37 0.71
N ALA A 246 10.21 -2.65 0.77
CA ALA A 246 10.37 -3.41 2.01
C ALA A 246 11.41 -2.80 2.97
N GLY A 247 12.49 -2.19 2.44
CA GLY A 247 13.51 -1.52 3.24
C GLY A 247 12.96 -0.37 4.09
N ALA A 248 11.86 0.27 3.68
CA ALA A 248 11.19 1.32 4.44
C ALA A 248 10.58 0.81 5.76
N ALA A 249 10.34 -0.49 5.91
CA ALA A 249 9.84 -1.09 7.14
C ALA A 249 10.82 -0.86 8.31
N ALA A 250 12.12 -0.94 8.06
CA ALA A 250 13.13 -0.68 9.09
C ALA A 250 13.10 0.79 9.55
N ALA A 251 13.24 1.74 8.64
CA ALA A 251 13.26 3.16 8.95
C ALA A 251 11.93 3.67 9.50
N GLY A 252 10.79 3.17 8.95
CA GLY A 252 9.45 3.60 9.30
C GLY A 252 8.90 3.02 10.61
N SER A 253 9.55 2.03 11.18
CA SER A 253 9.19 1.42 12.47
C SER A 253 10.26 1.58 13.55
N GLY A 254 11.50 1.95 13.17
CA GLY A 254 12.62 2.12 14.09
C GLY A 254 13.36 0.82 14.45
N ILE A 255 13.21 -0.25 13.65
CA ILE A 255 13.97 -1.49 13.85
C ILE A 255 15.19 -1.57 12.93
N GLY A 256 16.17 -2.38 13.33
CA GLY A 256 17.32 -2.67 12.45
C GLY A 256 16.93 -3.49 11.21
N PRO A 257 17.49 -3.20 10.01
CA PRO A 257 17.13 -3.88 8.77
C PRO A 257 17.40 -5.40 8.78
N GLY A 258 18.36 -5.87 9.62
CA GLY A 258 18.63 -7.30 9.81
C GLY A 258 17.47 -8.10 10.40
N ASN A 259 16.42 -7.42 10.89
CA ASN A 259 15.21 -8.05 11.40
C ASN A 259 14.14 -8.28 10.34
N LEU A 260 14.36 -7.88 9.10
CA LEU A 260 13.46 -8.11 7.97
C LEU A 260 13.79 -9.45 7.32
N HIS A 261 13.23 -10.56 7.86
CA HIS A 261 13.69 -11.92 7.53
C HIS A 261 13.06 -12.50 6.27
N PHE A 262 11.81 -12.14 5.98
CA PHE A 262 11.06 -12.65 4.84
C PHE A 262 10.23 -11.54 4.21
N VAL A 263 10.36 -11.34 2.92
CA VAL A 263 9.58 -10.35 2.18
C VAL A 263 8.57 -11.09 1.29
N LEU A 264 7.31 -10.97 1.60
CA LEU A 264 6.21 -11.47 0.79
C LEU A 264 5.70 -10.36 -0.13
N GLY A 265 5.91 -10.54 -1.42
CA GLY A 265 5.41 -9.64 -2.45
C GLY A 265 3.99 -10.02 -2.86
N ILE A 266 3.04 -9.08 -2.78
CA ILE A 266 1.66 -9.33 -3.23
C ILE A 266 1.52 -8.83 -4.66
N ALA A 267 1.06 -9.71 -5.55
CA ALA A 267 0.84 -9.44 -6.97
C ALA A 267 -0.55 -9.90 -7.40
N LYS A 268 -1.22 -9.14 -8.25
CA LYS A 268 -2.41 -9.65 -8.97
C LYS A 268 -2.00 -10.50 -10.15
N ALA A 269 -2.82 -11.46 -10.53
CA ALA A 269 -2.65 -12.24 -11.76
C ALA A 269 -2.77 -11.40 -13.05
N TYR A 270 -3.11 -10.14 -12.95
CA TYR A 270 -3.09 -9.10 -13.98
C TYR A 270 -2.63 -7.79 -13.32
N THR A 271 -2.59 -6.69 -14.06
CA THR A 271 -2.09 -5.43 -13.48
C THR A 271 -3.22 -4.40 -13.42
N THR A 272 -3.24 -3.60 -12.34
CA THR A 272 -4.16 -2.46 -12.23
C THR A 272 -3.41 -1.20 -11.79
N ARG A 273 -3.94 -0.04 -12.20
CA ARG A 273 -3.43 1.26 -11.78
C ARG A 273 -4.55 2.25 -11.55
N VAL A 274 -4.47 3.03 -10.47
CA VAL A 274 -5.34 4.19 -10.23
C VAL A 274 -4.60 5.47 -10.59
N GLY A 275 -5.31 6.45 -11.13
CA GLY A 275 -4.76 7.77 -11.47
C GLY A 275 -3.95 7.81 -12.75
N SER A 276 -3.24 8.91 -12.92
CA SER A 276 -2.47 9.20 -14.12
C SER A 276 -1.13 8.45 -14.17
N GLY A 277 -0.41 8.61 -15.27
CA GLY A 277 0.91 8.05 -15.48
C GLY A 277 0.95 6.86 -16.42
N PRO A 278 2.15 6.44 -16.85
CA PRO A 278 2.33 5.40 -17.86
C PRO A 278 1.96 4.02 -17.33
N PHE A 279 1.37 3.21 -18.22
CA PHE A 279 0.95 1.85 -17.93
C PHE A 279 1.15 1.00 -19.19
N PRO A 280 2.34 0.41 -19.42
CA PRO A 280 2.69 -0.24 -20.67
C PRO A 280 1.78 -1.38 -21.11
N THR A 281 1.20 -2.10 -20.14
CA THR A 281 0.32 -3.24 -20.39
C THR A 281 -1.17 -2.91 -20.32
N GLU A 282 -1.54 -1.63 -20.27
CA GLU A 282 -2.94 -1.18 -20.19
C GLU A 282 -3.77 -1.67 -21.38
N LEU A 283 -5.00 -2.08 -21.10
CA LEU A 283 -5.96 -2.56 -22.09
C LEU A 283 -7.14 -1.59 -22.22
N HIS A 284 -7.43 -1.20 -23.46
CA HIS A 284 -8.54 -0.32 -23.81
C HIS A 284 -9.67 -1.06 -24.57
N ASP A 285 -9.59 -2.39 -24.62
CA ASP A 285 -10.49 -3.29 -25.31
C ASP A 285 -11.51 -3.95 -24.36
N ASP A 286 -12.28 -4.90 -24.88
CA ASP A 286 -13.29 -5.64 -24.11
C ASP A 286 -12.66 -6.55 -23.04
N ILE A 287 -11.41 -6.97 -23.22
CA ILE A 287 -10.68 -7.72 -22.17
C ILE A 287 -10.42 -6.81 -20.97
N GLY A 288 -9.95 -5.59 -21.21
CA GLY A 288 -9.74 -4.60 -20.14
C GLY A 288 -11.03 -4.29 -19.36
N LYS A 289 -12.16 -4.14 -20.05
CA LYS A 289 -13.48 -3.97 -19.43
C LYS A 289 -13.86 -5.19 -18.59
N ARG A 290 -13.70 -6.39 -19.14
CA ARG A 290 -13.99 -7.64 -18.45
C ARG A 290 -13.17 -7.81 -17.18
N LEU A 291 -11.86 -7.49 -17.20
CA LEU A 291 -11.02 -7.51 -16.02
C LEU A 291 -11.51 -6.53 -14.95
N ALA A 292 -11.91 -5.32 -15.35
CA ALA A 292 -12.45 -4.30 -14.44
C ALA A 292 -13.76 -4.74 -13.78
N GLU A 293 -14.68 -5.29 -14.55
CA GLU A 293 -15.99 -5.75 -14.07
C GLU A 293 -15.87 -6.98 -13.16
N ARG A 294 -15.20 -8.05 -13.63
CA ARG A 294 -15.05 -9.28 -12.85
C ARG A 294 -14.17 -9.10 -11.61
N GLY A 295 -13.15 -8.27 -11.75
CA GLY A 295 -12.24 -7.93 -10.66
C GLY A 295 -12.84 -6.92 -9.68
N HIS A 296 -14.00 -6.33 -9.95
CA HIS A 296 -14.57 -5.20 -9.19
C HIS A 296 -13.52 -4.11 -8.96
N GLU A 297 -12.86 -3.69 -10.06
CA GLU A 297 -11.70 -2.80 -10.00
C GLU A 297 -12.11 -1.33 -9.82
N PHE A 298 -12.59 -1.05 -8.60
CA PHE A 298 -12.89 0.30 -8.11
C PHE A 298 -12.18 0.54 -6.78
N GLY A 299 -11.69 1.75 -6.57
CA GLY A 299 -11.00 2.12 -5.33
C GLY A 299 -11.91 1.98 -4.12
N SER A 300 -11.52 1.17 -3.14
CA SER A 300 -12.32 0.90 -1.93
C SER A 300 -12.64 2.14 -1.10
N VAL A 301 -11.82 3.20 -1.24
CA VAL A 301 -11.95 4.45 -0.48
C VAL A 301 -12.48 5.60 -1.33
N THR A 302 -12.05 5.69 -2.58
CA THR A 302 -12.38 6.82 -3.48
C THR A 302 -13.44 6.48 -4.53
N GLY A 303 -13.79 5.20 -4.70
CA GLY A 303 -14.70 4.72 -5.74
C GLY A 303 -14.17 4.90 -7.17
N ARG A 304 -12.95 5.43 -7.36
CA ARG A 304 -12.39 5.68 -8.70
C ARG A 304 -12.14 4.36 -9.43
N PRO A 305 -12.45 4.29 -10.75
CA PRO A 305 -12.16 3.11 -11.55
C PRO A 305 -10.63 2.89 -11.65
N ARG A 306 -10.23 1.64 -11.64
CA ARG A 306 -8.86 1.22 -11.88
C ARG A 306 -8.69 0.88 -13.36
N ARG A 307 -7.62 1.38 -13.97
CA ARG A 307 -7.15 0.97 -15.29
C ARG A 307 -6.64 -0.46 -15.17
N CYS A 308 -6.94 -1.31 -16.15
CA CYS A 308 -6.59 -2.73 -16.13
C CYS A 308 -5.66 -3.06 -17.29
N GLY A 309 -4.77 -4.02 -17.08
CA GLY A 309 -3.83 -4.50 -18.09
C GLY A 309 -3.34 -5.92 -17.80
N TRP A 310 -2.64 -6.52 -18.77
CA TRP A 310 -2.03 -7.82 -18.58
C TRP A 310 -0.94 -7.81 -17.54
N PHE A 311 -0.59 -8.98 -17.01
CA PHE A 311 0.53 -9.15 -16.08
C PHE A 311 1.83 -8.68 -16.71
N ASP A 312 2.58 -7.88 -15.96
CA ASP A 312 3.83 -7.26 -16.40
C ASP A 312 5.02 -7.87 -15.66
N ALA A 313 5.65 -8.87 -16.29
CA ALA A 313 6.80 -9.54 -15.70
C ALA A 313 8.05 -8.65 -15.67
N VAL A 314 8.14 -7.63 -16.54
CA VAL A 314 9.26 -6.68 -16.53
C VAL A 314 9.21 -5.78 -15.31
N ALA A 315 8.04 -5.21 -15.04
CA ALA A 315 7.81 -4.41 -13.84
C ALA A 315 7.92 -5.26 -12.56
N MET A 316 7.45 -6.53 -12.62
CA MET A 316 7.54 -7.45 -11.49
C MET A 316 8.99 -7.79 -11.11
N ARG A 317 9.86 -8.11 -12.09
CA ARG A 317 11.29 -8.33 -11.82
C ARG A 317 11.92 -7.13 -11.11
N ARG A 318 11.61 -5.91 -11.57
CA ARG A 318 12.09 -4.69 -10.92
C ARG A 318 11.61 -4.58 -9.48
N SER A 319 10.33 -4.88 -9.21
CA SER A 319 9.79 -4.87 -7.86
C SER A 319 10.41 -5.93 -6.96
N ILE A 320 10.67 -7.12 -7.48
CA ILE A 320 11.34 -8.21 -6.74
C ILE A 320 12.76 -7.80 -6.36
N GLU A 321 13.53 -7.24 -7.30
CA GLU A 321 14.90 -6.76 -7.05
C GLU A 321 14.92 -5.67 -5.96
N LEU A 322 14.04 -4.66 -6.06
CA LEU A 322 13.97 -3.53 -5.13
C LEU A 322 13.62 -3.93 -3.70
N ASN A 323 12.75 -4.92 -3.56
CA ASN A 323 12.22 -5.36 -2.27
C ASN A 323 13.00 -6.54 -1.68
N GLY A 324 13.85 -7.21 -2.44
CA GLY A 324 14.43 -8.49 -2.03
C GLY A 324 13.33 -9.52 -1.75
N VAL A 325 12.33 -9.61 -2.64
CA VAL A 325 11.17 -10.50 -2.44
C VAL A 325 11.63 -11.94 -2.30
N THR A 326 11.24 -12.57 -1.21
CA THR A 326 11.52 -13.99 -0.94
C THR A 326 10.55 -14.90 -1.67
N ALA A 327 9.26 -14.52 -1.67
CA ALA A 327 8.20 -15.22 -2.38
C ALA A 327 7.06 -14.26 -2.74
N LEU A 328 6.21 -14.69 -3.67
CA LEU A 328 5.02 -13.98 -4.10
C LEU A 328 3.74 -14.61 -3.54
N CYS A 329 2.77 -13.77 -3.26
CA CYS A 329 1.36 -14.16 -3.14
C CYS A 329 0.61 -13.64 -4.36
N LEU A 330 0.08 -14.54 -5.18
CA LEU A 330 -0.71 -14.21 -6.36
C LEU A 330 -2.18 -14.07 -5.98
N THR A 331 -2.80 -12.95 -6.33
CA THR A 331 -4.21 -12.67 -6.04
C THR A 331 -5.04 -12.56 -7.30
N LYS A 332 -6.37 -12.70 -7.18
CA LYS A 332 -7.30 -12.45 -8.28
C LYS A 332 -7.14 -13.39 -9.50
N LEU A 333 -6.68 -14.63 -9.29
CA LEU A 333 -6.56 -15.62 -10.36
C LEU A 333 -7.92 -15.90 -11.01
N ASP A 334 -8.98 -15.98 -10.19
CA ASP A 334 -10.38 -16.20 -10.57
C ASP A 334 -10.96 -15.18 -11.57
N VAL A 335 -10.37 -14.00 -11.64
CA VAL A 335 -10.79 -12.96 -12.59
C VAL A 335 -10.48 -13.34 -14.05
N LEU A 336 -9.47 -14.17 -14.26
CA LEU A 336 -9.04 -14.64 -15.59
C LEU A 336 -9.85 -15.85 -16.11
N ASP A 337 -10.68 -16.46 -15.26
CA ASP A 337 -11.51 -17.61 -15.67
C ASP A 337 -12.38 -17.29 -16.89
N GLY A 338 -12.49 -18.25 -17.80
CA GLY A 338 -13.31 -18.17 -19.01
C GLY A 338 -12.65 -17.36 -20.14
N LEU A 339 -11.41 -16.94 -20.03
CA LEU A 339 -10.64 -16.42 -21.16
C LEU A 339 -10.13 -17.56 -22.04
N ASP A 340 -10.09 -17.33 -23.36
CA ASP A 340 -9.48 -18.26 -24.33
C ASP A 340 -7.96 -18.19 -24.30
N THR A 341 -7.42 -16.97 -24.10
CA THR A 341 -6.00 -16.66 -24.12
C THR A 341 -5.69 -15.71 -22.98
N VAL A 342 -4.59 -15.92 -22.28
CA VAL A 342 -3.99 -15.00 -21.33
C VAL A 342 -2.62 -14.56 -21.83
N ARG A 343 -2.19 -13.34 -21.46
CA ARG A 343 -0.93 -12.76 -21.94
C ARG A 343 -0.06 -12.32 -20.79
N ILE A 344 1.27 -12.48 -20.94
CA ILE A 344 2.27 -12.01 -19.98
C ILE A 344 3.24 -11.10 -20.74
N CYS A 345 3.45 -9.88 -20.27
CA CYS A 345 4.47 -9.01 -20.82
C CYS A 345 5.85 -9.50 -20.39
N THR A 346 6.69 -9.90 -21.36
CA THR A 346 8.01 -10.48 -21.13
C THR A 346 9.15 -9.47 -21.26
N HIS A 347 8.97 -8.48 -22.13
CA HIS A 347 9.91 -7.38 -22.36
C HIS A 347 9.17 -6.17 -22.95
N TYR A 348 9.86 -5.03 -23.01
CA TYR A 348 9.37 -3.85 -23.73
C TYR A 348 10.21 -3.56 -24.96
N ASP A 349 9.56 -3.11 -26.01
CA ASP A 349 10.18 -2.39 -27.10
C ASP A 349 10.05 -0.89 -26.83
N MET A 350 11.18 -0.21 -26.60
CA MET A 350 11.20 1.23 -26.32
C MET A 350 11.71 2.00 -27.51
N THR A 351 10.91 2.93 -28.02
CA THR A 351 11.37 3.88 -29.04
C THR A 351 12.30 4.91 -28.41
N THR A 352 13.56 4.94 -28.87
CA THR A 352 14.54 5.92 -28.42
C THR A 352 14.24 7.31 -29.02
N PRO A 353 14.80 8.42 -28.47
CA PRO A 353 14.66 9.75 -29.08
C PRO A 353 15.17 9.86 -30.53
N LYS A 354 16.04 8.93 -30.97
CA LYS A 354 16.54 8.84 -32.34
C LYS A 354 15.66 7.96 -33.25
N GLY A 355 14.53 7.47 -32.79
CA GLY A 355 13.60 6.61 -33.53
C GLY A 355 13.99 5.12 -33.60
N ASN A 356 15.08 4.70 -32.99
CA ASN A 356 15.47 3.29 -32.95
C ASN A 356 14.65 2.55 -31.87
N ILE A 357 14.33 1.29 -32.12
CA ILE A 357 13.73 0.39 -31.14
C ILE A 357 14.84 -0.27 -30.31
N LYS A 358 14.67 -0.21 -28.97
CA LYS A 358 15.53 -0.89 -28.01
C LYS A 358 14.70 -1.84 -27.16
N ARG A 359 15.04 -3.12 -27.20
CA ARG A 359 14.46 -4.12 -26.29
C ARG A 359 14.94 -3.90 -24.86
N LEU A 360 14.01 -3.88 -23.91
CA LEU A 360 14.27 -3.73 -22.48
C LEU A 360 13.68 -4.90 -21.70
N GLU A 361 14.49 -5.52 -20.87
CA GLU A 361 14.10 -6.58 -19.94
C GLU A 361 13.98 -6.07 -18.50
N ARG A 362 14.24 -4.78 -18.29
CA ARG A 362 14.08 -4.07 -17.02
C ARG A 362 13.24 -2.82 -17.21
N LEU A 363 12.38 -2.52 -16.26
CA LEU A 363 11.59 -1.29 -16.25
C LEU A 363 12.53 -0.07 -16.21
N PRO A 364 12.44 0.85 -17.16
CA PRO A 364 13.25 2.06 -17.14
C PRO A 364 12.78 3.02 -16.04
N THR A 365 13.67 3.89 -15.58
CA THR A 365 13.35 4.89 -14.56
C THR A 365 12.65 6.10 -15.16
N GLY A 366 11.64 6.63 -14.42
CA GLY A 366 10.91 7.83 -14.77
C GLY A 366 9.77 7.61 -15.76
N ALA A 367 8.67 8.35 -15.53
CA ALA A 367 7.43 8.20 -16.30
C ALA A 367 7.61 8.41 -17.80
N GLY A 368 8.45 9.39 -18.20
CA GLY A 368 8.69 9.68 -19.62
C GLY A 368 9.37 8.56 -20.39
N ALA A 369 10.25 7.77 -19.76
CA ALA A 369 10.86 6.59 -20.36
C ALA A 369 9.85 5.44 -20.43
N VAL A 370 9.11 5.20 -19.36
CA VAL A 370 8.08 4.15 -19.31
C VAL A 370 6.96 4.41 -20.31
N ALA A 371 6.57 5.67 -20.54
CA ALA A 371 5.56 6.04 -21.52
C ALA A 371 5.93 5.72 -22.99
N ARG A 372 7.23 5.54 -23.28
CA ARG A 372 7.71 5.13 -24.61
C ARG A 372 7.85 3.60 -24.77
N CYS A 373 7.55 2.85 -23.72
CA CYS A 373 7.61 1.40 -23.75
C CYS A 373 6.34 0.82 -24.34
N GLN A 374 6.50 -0.10 -25.29
CA GLN A 374 5.44 -0.94 -25.82
C GLN A 374 5.62 -2.35 -25.26
N ALA A 375 4.60 -2.90 -24.64
CA ALA A 375 4.64 -4.24 -24.07
C ALA A 375 4.66 -5.30 -25.17
N VAL A 376 5.57 -6.26 -25.06
CA VAL A 376 5.63 -7.44 -25.92
C VAL A 376 5.24 -8.66 -25.09
N TYR A 377 4.29 -9.42 -25.61
CA TYR A 377 3.60 -10.46 -24.87
C TYR A 377 3.97 -11.86 -25.33
N GLU A 378 4.05 -12.76 -24.37
CA GLU A 378 3.90 -14.20 -24.55
C GLU A 378 2.41 -14.53 -24.37
N GLU A 379 1.83 -15.28 -25.31
CA GLU A 379 0.46 -15.76 -25.26
C GLU A 379 0.43 -17.19 -24.70
N MET A 380 -0.51 -17.45 -23.81
CA MET A 380 -0.75 -18.78 -23.25
C MET A 380 -2.23 -19.15 -23.38
N PRO A 381 -2.56 -20.45 -23.50
CA PRO A 381 -3.94 -20.88 -23.42
C PRO A 381 -4.58 -20.49 -22.08
N GLY A 382 -5.78 -19.91 -22.14
CA GLY A 382 -6.59 -19.67 -20.97
C GLY A 382 -7.29 -20.93 -20.49
N TRP A 383 -8.22 -20.77 -19.57
CA TRP A 383 -9.03 -21.88 -19.00
C TRP A 383 -10.50 -21.46 -18.89
N LYS A 384 -11.40 -22.43 -19.00
CA LYS A 384 -12.85 -22.20 -18.96
C LYS A 384 -13.45 -22.50 -17.60
N GLU A 385 -12.77 -23.33 -16.84
CA GLU A 385 -13.18 -23.81 -15.52
C GLU A 385 -13.11 -22.68 -14.50
N ASN A 386 -13.91 -22.82 -13.45
CA ASN A 386 -13.92 -21.87 -12.34
C ASN A 386 -12.79 -22.21 -11.35
N THR A 387 -11.90 -21.26 -11.10
CA THR A 387 -10.84 -21.38 -10.10
C THR A 387 -11.24 -20.83 -8.73
N ARG A 388 -12.37 -20.12 -8.66
CA ARG A 388 -12.83 -19.50 -7.40
C ARG A 388 -13.13 -20.58 -6.36
N GLY A 389 -12.58 -20.39 -5.15
CA GLY A 389 -12.78 -21.30 -4.03
C GLY A 389 -11.86 -22.53 -4.05
N ALA A 390 -10.97 -22.67 -5.04
CA ALA A 390 -9.94 -23.71 -5.02
C ALA A 390 -9.04 -23.53 -3.77
N ARG A 391 -8.77 -24.64 -3.05
CA ARG A 391 -7.98 -24.67 -1.82
C ARG A 391 -6.70 -25.50 -1.93
N ARG A 392 -6.56 -26.26 -2.99
CA ARG A 392 -5.39 -27.10 -3.28
C ARG A 392 -4.89 -26.84 -4.69
N TRP A 393 -3.62 -27.02 -4.91
CA TRP A 393 -2.99 -26.85 -6.22
C TRP A 393 -3.65 -27.73 -7.32
N GLU A 394 -4.00 -28.93 -6.96
CA GLU A 394 -4.61 -29.92 -7.85
C GLU A 394 -6.04 -29.54 -8.28
N ASP A 395 -6.71 -28.66 -7.50
CA ASP A 395 -8.06 -28.18 -7.83
C ASP A 395 -8.03 -27.12 -8.97
N LEU A 396 -6.84 -26.59 -9.30
CA LEU A 396 -6.68 -25.65 -10.40
C LEU A 396 -6.63 -26.35 -11.76
N PRO A 397 -7.28 -25.80 -12.81
CA PRO A 397 -7.12 -26.26 -14.19
C PRO A 397 -5.65 -26.30 -14.62
N GLU A 398 -5.30 -27.22 -15.52
CA GLU A 398 -3.92 -27.38 -15.98
C GLU A 398 -3.34 -26.07 -16.56
N ASN A 399 -4.13 -25.37 -17.38
CA ASN A 399 -3.67 -24.09 -17.97
C ASN A 399 -3.49 -23.01 -16.92
N ALA A 400 -4.33 -22.96 -15.87
CA ALA A 400 -4.16 -22.03 -14.75
C ALA A 400 -2.87 -22.32 -13.97
N ARG A 401 -2.55 -23.61 -13.72
CA ARG A 401 -1.27 -24.02 -13.10
C ARG A 401 -0.08 -23.61 -13.93
N ARG A 402 -0.10 -23.90 -15.25
CA ARG A 402 0.94 -23.49 -16.18
C ARG A 402 1.14 -21.97 -16.21
N TYR A 403 0.05 -21.22 -16.15
CA TYR A 403 0.12 -19.76 -16.07
C TYR A 403 0.84 -19.30 -14.78
N VAL A 404 0.46 -19.83 -13.61
CA VAL A 404 1.10 -19.51 -12.33
C VAL A 404 2.59 -19.88 -12.34
N GLU A 405 2.95 -21.07 -12.83
CA GLU A 405 4.35 -21.51 -12.97
C GLU A 405 5.13 -20.56 -13.88
N ARG A 406 4.52 -20.15 -15.00
CA ARG A 406 5.17 -19.22 -15.94
C ARG A 406 5.35 -17.83 -15.36
N LEU A 407 4.39 -17.35 -14.56
CA LEU A 407 4.56 -16.08 -13.82
C LEU A 407 5.74 -16.14 -12.87
N ALA A 408 5.89 -17.22 -12.10
CA ALA A 408 7.01 -17.41 -11.18
C ALA A 408 8.36 -17.42 -11.93
N GLU A 409 8.44 -18.17 -13.02
CA GLU A 409 9.64 -18.25 -13.87
C GLU A 409 10.04 -16.89 -14.44
N LEU A 410 9.10 -16.18 -15.08
CA LEU A 410 9.36 -14.88 -15.71
C LEU A 410 9.63 -13.77 -14.70
N SER A 411 9.06 -13.85 -13.52
CA SER A 411 9.26 -12.88 -12.45
C SER A 411 10.55 -13.10 -11.67
N GLY A 412 11.03 -14.34 -11.58
CA GLY A 412 12.26 -14.71 -10.87
C GLY A 412 12.10 -14.90 -9.37
N ALA A 413 10.86 -15.12 -8.88
CA ALA A 413 10.57 -15.47 -7.49
C ALA A 413 9.46 -16.54 -7.41
N PRO A 414 9.52 -17.47 -6.44
CA PRO A 414 8.48 -18.48 -6.27
C PRO A 414 7.14 -17.85 -5.87
N ILE A 415 6.04 -18.49 -6.26
CA ILE A 415 4.70 -18.15 -5.81
C ILE A 415 4.33 -19.16 -4.70
N ASP A 416 4.27 -18.70 -3.48
CA ASP A 416 4.02 -19.54 -2.30
C ASP A 416 2.54 -19.56 -1.87
N ILE A 417 1.78 -18.51 -2.25
CA ILE A 417 0.37 -18.35 -1.90
C ILE A 417 -0.41 -17.94 -3.15
N ILE A 418 -1.60 -18.52 -3.35
CA ILE A 418 -2.52 -18.16 -4.43
C ILE A 418 -3.89 -17.89 -3.84
N SER A 419 -4.37 -16.66 -3.97
CA SER A 419 -5.73 -16.28 -3.57
C SER A 419 -6.69 -16.50 -4.74
N THR A 420 -7.66 -17.38 -4.54
CA THR A 420 -8.65 -17.80 -5.52
C THR A 420 -10.03 -17.18 -5.33
N GLY A 421 -10.17 -16.24 -4.38
CA GLY A 421 -11.41 -15.52 -4.12
C GLY A 421 -11.26 -14.49 -3.00
N PRO A 422 -12.32 -13.77 -2.62
CA PRO A 422 -12.27 -12.69 -1.64
C PRO A 422 -12.16 -13.16 -0.18
N ASP A 423 -12.69 -14.36 0.14
CA ASP A 423 -12.64 -14.93 1.49
C ASP A 423 -11.23 -15.47 1.81
N ARG A 424 -10.83 -15.41 3.10
CA ARG A 424 -9.53 -15.92 3.55
C ARG A 424 -9.36 -17.42 3.28
N GLU A 425 -10.45 -18.19 3.37
CA GLU A 425 -10.46 -19.62 3.12
C GLU A 425 -10.26 -19.99 1.63
N GLU A 426 -10.56 -19.06 0.73
CA GLU A 426 -10.35 -19.19 -0.71
C GLU A 426 -8.89 -18.92 -1.07
N THR A 427 -7.97 -19.74 -0.50
CA THR A 427 -6.52 -19.55 -0.63
C THR A 427 -5.80 -20.89 -0.68
N ILE A 428 -4.87 -21.03 -1.61
CA ILE A 428 -3.94 -22.14 -1.73
C ILE A 428 -2.61 -21.68 -1.11
N VAL A 429 -2.12 -22.41 -0.11
CA VAL A 429 -0.80 -22.17 0.50
C VAL A 429 0.11 -23.33 0.08
N LEU A 430 1.03 -23.04 -0.85
CA LEU A 430 2.04 -24.00 -1.34
C LEU A 430 3.20 -24.11 -0.35
N ARG A 431 3.67 -22.98 0.16
CA ARG A 431 4.67 -22.87 1.24
C ARG A 431 4.25 -21.77 2.21
N HIS A 432 4.41 -22.04 3.49
CA HIS A 432 4.01 -21.09 4.53
C HIS A 432 5.15 -20.12 4.87
N PRO A 433 4.98 -18.78 4.71
CA PRO A 433 6.06 -17.80 4.92
C PRO A 433 6.65 -17.79 6.34
N GLY A 434 5.82 -18.07 7.35
CA GLY A 434 6.19 -18.08 8.77
C GLY A 434 6.89 -19.37 9.24
N ARG A 435 6.82 -20.45 8.48
CA ARG A 435 7.39 -21.75 8.88
C ARG A 435 8.71 -22.01 8.17
N LYS A 436 9.73 -22.42 8.94
CA LYS A 436 10.93 -23.00 8.34
C LYS A 436 10.58 -24.38 7.80
N GLU A 437 10.96 -24.67 6.57
CA GLU A 437 11.04 -26.04 6.11
C GLU A 437 12.06 -26.75 7.01
N GLY A 438 11.61 -27.83 7.67
CA GLY A 438 12.44 -28.65 8.55
C GLY A 438 13.50 -29.43 7.79
#